data_e45d601625d0b0f30d127f6e2c145aac
#
_entry.id   e45d601625d0b0f30d127f6e2c145aac
#
_cell.length_a   1.000
_cell.length_b   1.000
_cell.length_c   1.000
_cell.angle_alpha   90.00
_cell.angle_beta   90.00
_cell.angle_gamma   90.00
#
_symmetry.space_group_name_H-M   'P 1'
#
loop_
_entity.id
_entity.type
_entity.pdbx_description
1 polymer ?
#
loop_
_entity_poly.entity_id
_entity_poly.type
_entity_poly.pdbx_seq_one_letter_code
_entity_poly.pdbx_strand_id
1 'polypeptide(L)'
;MSTLEIIIIIILVLAAIRGVMTGFLRLIIIFVGYYLLALLFFSIIGTNNFDLPFATNSNSLFYNILTLIIMIIGGVLLIKFAAKIINALFNKIPVLGTMNRILGMILCVFLVMFVIGSFITILLNLGVSADSLKLAENGLANFCYKLFVTLIDIF
;
A
#
# COMPACT_ATOMS: atom_id res chain seq x y z
N MET A 1 -2.89 -5.73 -28.78
CA MET A 1 -2.96 -5.59 -27.30
C MET A 1 -3.21 -6.96 -26.70
N SER A 2 -2.42 -7.35 -25.73
CA SER A 2 -2.62 -8.60 -25.00
C SER A 2 -3.79 -8.47 -24.02
N THR A 3 -4.50 -9.57 -23.73
CA THR A 3 -5.54 -9.60 -22.70
C THR A 3 -4.99 -9.08 -21.33
N LEU A 4 -3.74 -9.35 -21.04
CA LEU A 4 -3.05 -8.88 -19.85
C LEU A 4 -2.89 -7.35 -19.85
N GLU A 5 -2.58 -6.74 -20.98
CA GLU A 5 -2.49 -5.27 -21.10
C GLU A 5 -3.83 -4.58 -20.87
N ILE A 6 -4.92 -5.16 -21.39
CA ILE A 6 -6.26 -4.63 -21.15
C ILE A 6 -6.60 -4.64 -19.66
N ILE A 7 -6.28 -5.74 -18.97
CA ILE A 7 -6.50 -5.85 -17.51
C ILE A 7 -5.67 -4.79 -16.76
N ILE A 8 -4.40 -4.61 -17.13
CA ILE A 8 -3.52 -3.60 -16.51
C ILE A 8 -4.10 -2.19 -16.72
N ILE A 9 -4.55 -1.85 -17.94
CA ILE A 9 -5.16 -0.56 -18.23
C ILE A 9 -6.40 -0.33 -17.35
N ILE A 10 -7.28 -1.31 -17.25
CA ILE A 10 -8.49 -1.20 -16.42
C ILE A 10 -8.10 -0.94 -14.96
N ILE A 11 -7.13 -1.68 -14.42
CA ILE A 11 -6.65 -1.50 -13.05
C ILE A 11 -6.07 -0.09 -12.86
N LEU A 12 -5.25 0.41 -13.81
CA LEU A 12 -4.67 1.74 -13.73
C LEU A 12 -5.72 2.85 -13.79
N VAL A 13 -6.74 2.70 -14.64
CA VAL A 13 -7.86 3.66 -14.69
C VAL A 13 -8.62 3.69 -13.37
N LEU A 14 -8.94 2.54 -12.81
CA LEU A 14 -9.58 2.44 -11.50
C LEU A 14 -8.70 3.04 -10.39
N ALA A 15 -7.39 2.82 -10.44
CA ALA A 15 -6.44 3.41 -9.53
C ALA A 15 -6.39 4.94 -9.64
N ALA A 16 -6.41 5.47 -10.87
CA ALA A 16 -6.45 6.91 -11.11
C ALA A 16 -7.72 7.56 -10.52
N ILE A 17 -8.89 6.99 -10.80
CA ILE A 17 -10.17 7.47 -10.25
C ILE A 17 -10.13 7.43 -8.72
N ARG A 18 -9.67 6.34 -8.13
CA ARG A 18 -9.56 6.19 -6.68
C ARG A 18 -8.57 7.19 -6.08
N GLY A 19 -7.45 7.46 -6.76
CA GLY A 19 -6.44 8.44 -6.35
C GLY A 19 -7.00 9.86 -6.29
N VAL A 20 -7.79 10.27 -7.30
CA VAL A 20 -8.49 11.57 -7.31
C VAL A 20 -9.47 11.69 -6.16
N MET A 21 -10.24 10.62 -5.90
CA MET A 21 -11.24 10.61 -4.81
C MET A 21 -10.61 10.60 -3.42
N THR A 22 -9.48 9.92 -3.27
CA THR A 22 -8.81 9.75 -1.98
C THR A 22 -7.97 10.96 -1.60
N GLY A 23 -7.26 11.53 -2.57
CA GLY A 23 -6.31 12.63 -2.38
C GLY A 23 -4.95 12.16 -1.86
N PHE A 24 -3.91 12.92 -2.22
CA PHE A 24 -2.50 12.62 -1.93
C PHE A 24 -2.19 12.53 -0.43
N LEU A 25 -2.60 13.54 0.34
CA LEU A 25 -2.35 13.59 1.78
C LEU A 25 -2.95 12.40 2.53
N ARG A 26 -4.17 12.03 2.17
CA ARG A 26 -4.82 10.87 2.79
C ARG A 26 -4.07 9.58 2.47
N LEU A 27 -3.57 9.41 1.24
CA LEU A 27 -2.78 8.24 0.86
C LEU A 27 -1.47 8.17 1.65
N ILE A 28 -0.73 9.28 1.76
CA ILE A 28 0.52 9.33 2.53
C ILE A 28 0.26 9.00 4.00
N ILE A 29 -0.73 9.63 4.62
CA ILE A 29 -1.03 9.40 6.05
C ILE A 29 -1.39 7.93 6.30
N ILE A 30 -2.18 7.32 5.41
CA ILE A 30 -2.53 5.92 5.51
C ILE A 30 -1.27 5.04 5.35
N PHE A 31 -0.42 5.33 4.36
CA PHE A 31 0.80 4.56 4.10
C PHE A 31 1.79 4.66 5.26
N VAL A 32 2.11 5.89 5.69
CA VAL A 32 3.01 6.12 6.84
C VAL A 32 2.42 5.53 8.12
N GLY A 33 1.11 5.67 8.32
CA GLY A 33 0.43 5.10 9.47
C GLY A 33 0.52 3.57 9.52
N TYR A 34 0.30 2.89 8.40
CA TYR A 34 0.47 1.43 8.36
C TYR A 34 1.92 1.00 8.52
N TYR A 35 2.87 1.76 7.98
CA TYR A 35 4.29 1.51 8.17
C TYR A 35 4.70 1.61 9.66
N LEU A 36 4.28 2.68 10.34
CA LEU A 36 4.52 2.84 11.76
C LEU A 36 3.85 1.75 12.59
N LEU A 37 2.61 1.37 12.23
CA LEU A 37 1.90 0.27 12.90
C LEU A 37 2.62 -1.07 12.71
N ALA A 38 3.17 -1.33 11.52
CA ALA A 38 3.98 -2.52 11.25
C ALA A 38 5.28 -2.52 12.07
N LEU A 39 6.00 -1.39 12.14
CA LEU A 39 7.20 -1.27 12.98
C LEU A 39 6.89 -1.54 14.45
N LEU A 40 5.80 -0.98 14.95
CA LEU A 40 5.35 -1.17 16.33
C LEU A 40 5.01 -2.64 16.59
N PHE A 41 4.35 -3.30 15.65
CA PHE A 41 4.04 -4.72 15.69
C PHE A 41 5.31 -5.60 15.74
N PHE A 42 6.29 -5.33 14.86
CA PHE A 42 7.57 -6.05 14.86
C PHE A 42 8.40 -5.80 16.12
N SER A 43 8.35 -4.57 16.67
CA SER A 43 9.01 -4.25 17.93
C SER A 43 8.43 -5.06 19.10
N ILE A 44 7.11 -5.23 19.16
CA ILE A 44 6.44 -6.00 20.21
C ILE A 44 6.73 -7.49 20.09
N ILE A 45 6.74 -8.04 18.87
CA ILE A 45 7.05 -9.47 18.66
C ILE A 45 8.54 -9.79 18.87
N GLY A 46 9.42 -8.85 18.49
CA GLY A 46 10.87 -9.03 18.58
C GLY A 46 11.42 -8.97 20.01
N THR A 47 10.73 -8.35 20.95
CA THR A 47 11.03 -8.43 22.37
C THR A 47 10.42 -9.72 22.90
N ASN A 48 11.26 -10.72 23.26
CA ASN A 48 10.82 -12.03 23.78
C ASN A 48 9.97 -11.96 25.07
N ASN A 49 9.74 -10.76 25.60
CA ASN A 49 8.81 -10.47 26.68
C ASN A 49 7.54 -9.89 26.09
N PHE A 50 6.58 -10.75 25.80
CA PHE A 50 5.23 -10.37 25.32
C PHE A 50 4.40 -9.78 26.49
N ASP A 51 5.04 -8.92 27.29
CA ASP A 51 4.35 -8.17 28.35
C ASP A 51 3.68 -6.95 27.72
N LEU A 52 2.49 -7.20 27.15
CA LEU A 52 1.64 -6.10 26.72
C LEU A 52 1.25 -5.27 27.95
N PRO A 53 1.29 -3.91 27.86
CA PRO A 53 1.04 -3.01 29.00
C PRO A 53 -0.34 -3.17 29.65
N PHE A 54 -1.21 -3.99 29.09
CA PHE A 54 -2.56 -4.30 29.57
C PHE A 54 -2.75 -5.77 29.99
N ALA A 55 -1.74 -6.62 29.82
CA ALA A 55 -1.82 -8.02 30.22
C ALA A 55 -1.42 -8.17 31.70
N THR A 56 -2.32 -7.84 32.58
CA THR A 56 -2.21 -8.17 34.00
C THR A 56 -2.37 -9.69 34.20
N ASN A 57 -1.25 -10.36 34.51
CA ASN A 57 -1.20 -11.67 35.21
C ASN A 57 -1.89 -12.91 34.60
N SER A 58 -2.23 -12.94 33.34
CA SER A 58 -2.70 -14.18 32.73
C SER A 58 -1.74 -14.65 31.61
N ASN A 59 -0.93 -15.67 31.91
CA ASN A 59 -0.09 -16.42 30.95
C ASN A 59 -0.91 -17.18 29.89
N SER A 60 -2.10 -16.72 29.56
CA SER A 60 -2.98 -17.33 28.59
C SER A 60 -2.69 -16.71 27.22
N LEU A 61 -2.21 -17.52 26.29
CA LEU A 61 -2.06 -17.19 24.86
C LEU A 61 -3.30 -16.49 24.29
N PHE A 62 -4.48 -16.85 24.80
CA PHE A 62 -5.74 -16.26 24.37
C PHE A 62 -5.83 -14.76 24.64
N TYR A 63 -5.45 -14.29 25.81
CA TYR A 63 -5.47 -12.85 26.15
C TYR A 63 -4.43 -12.06 25.33
N ASN A 64 -3.26 -12.64 25.09
CA ASN A 64 -2.22 -12.00 24.26
C ASN A 64 -2.70 -11.83 22.82
N ILE A 65 -3.32 -12.86 22.23
CA ILE A 65 -3.88 -12.80 20.88
C ILE A 65 -5.02 -11.79 20.81
N LEU A 66 -5.92 -11.79 21.80
CA LEU A 66 -7.06 -10.86 21.85
C LEU A 66 -6.59 -9.40 21.92
N THR A 67 -5.61 -9.10 22.78
CA THR A 67 -5.04 -7.76 22.94
C THR A 67 -4.36 -7.30 21.66
N LEU A 68 -3.65 -8.19 20.99
CA LEU A 68 -2.99 -7.92 19.72
C LEU A 68 -4.01 -7.59 18.62
N ILE A 69 -5.10 -8.34 18.53
CA ILE A 69 -6.20 -8.08 17.58
C ILE A 69 -6.83 -6.69 17.86
N ILE A 70 -7.13 -6.39 19.12
CA ILE A 70 -7.71 -5.10 19.51
C ILE A 70 -6.76 -3.95 19.16
N MET A 71 -5.46 -4.10 19.40
CA MET A 71 -4.44 -3.10 19.08
C MET A 71 -4.33 -2.84 17.57
N ILE A 72 -4.36 -3.90 16.75
CA ILE A 72 -4.33 -3.76 15.29
C ILE A 72 -5.59 -3.05 14.80
N ILE A 73 -6.77 -3.49 15.23
CA ILE A 73 -8.05 -2.89 14.82
C ILE A 73 -8.10 -1.42 15.25
N GLY A 74 -7.77 -1.12 16.51
CA GLY A 74 -7.71 0.24 17.05
C GLY A 74 -6.73 1.13 16.27
N GLY A 75 -5.53 0.64 15.99
CA GLY A 75 -4.52 1.35 15.20
C GLY A 75 -5.01 1.68 13.79
N VAL A 76 -5.60 0.71 13.09
CA VAL A 76 -6.17 0.91 11.75
C VAL A 76 -7.30 1.94 11.76
N LEU A 77 -8.18 1.90 12.76
CA LEU A 77 -9.28 2.87 12.90
C LEU A 77 -8.75 4.28 13.16
N LEU A 78 -7.77 4.44 14.05
CA LEU A 78 -7.13 5.73 14.34
C LEU A 78 -6.45 6.32 13.11
N ILE A 79 -5.70 5.52 12.34
CA ILE A 79 -5.05 5.97 11.10
C ILE A 79 -6.09 6.45 10.10
N LYS A 80 -7.16 5.69 9.86
CA LYS A 80 -8.24 6.08 8.94
C LYS A 80 -8.95 7.34 9.39
N PHE A 81 -9.19 7.50 10.69
CA PHE A 81 -9.84 8.68 11.26
C PHE A 81 -8.96 9.92 11.12
N ALA A 82 -7.68 9.84 11.49
CA ALA A 82 -6.71 10.92 11.32
C ALA A 82 -6.58 11.34 9.85
N ALA A 83 -6.45 10.36 8.94
CA ALA A 83 -6.39 10.62 7.51
C ALA A 83 -7.65 11.31 6.97
N LYS A 84 -8.84 10.97 7.48
CA LYS A 84 -10.10 11.62 7.09
C LYS A 84 -10.14 13.08 7.55
N ILE A 85 -9.75 13.37 8.79
CA ILE A 85 -9.75 14.74 9.34
C ILE A 85 -8.77 15.61 8.56
N ILE A 86 -7.54 15.18 8.39
CA ILE A 86 -6.50 15.95 7.70
C ILE A 86 -6.91 16.23 6.26
N ASN A 87 -7.40 15.22 5.53
CA ASN A 87 -7.86 15.40 4.17
C ASN A 87 -9.06 16.38 4.07
N ALA A 88 -9.97 16.37 5.06
CA ALA A 88 -11.09 17.30 5.10
C ALA A 88 -10.64 18.74 5.33
N LEU A 89 -9.60 18.98 6.15
CA LEU A 89 -9.03 20.30 6.37
C LEU A 89 -8.38 20.87 5.10
N PHE A 90 -7.58 20.06 4.40
CA PHE A 90 -6.90 20.50 3.17
C PHE A 90 -7.85 20.71 2.00
N ASN A 91 -8.94 19.95 1.91
CA ASN A 91 -9.92 20.13 0.84
C ASN A 91 -10.79 21.39 1.00
N LYS A 92 -10.75 22.06 2.15
CA LYS A 92 -11.43 23.36 2.35
C LYS A 92 -10.76 24.51 1.60
N ILE A 93 -9.48 24.36 1.24
CA ILE A 93 -8.73 25.37 0.48
C ILE A 93 -8.78 24.97 -1.01
N PRO A 94 -9.45 25.73 -1.90
CA PRO A 94 -9.74 25.30 -3.28
C PRO A 94 -8.50 24.90 -4.09
N VAL A 95 -7.43 25.69 -4.00
CA VAL A 95 -6.17 25.44 -4.73
C VAL A 95 -5.48 24.17 -4.22
N LEU A 96 -5.35 24.03 -2.90
CA LEU A 96 -4.72 22.86 -2.27
C LEU A 96 -5.56 21.61 -2.48
N GLY A 97 -6.88 21.73 -2.51
CA GLY A 97 -7.79 20.62 -2.76
C GLY A 97 -7.61 20.00 -4.15
N THR A 98 -7.46 20.83 -5.18
CA THR A 98 -7.25 20.38 -6.56
C THR A 98 -5.87 19.74 -6.72
N MET A 99 -4.81 20.39 -6.23
CA MET A 99 -3.45 19.81 -6.25
C MET A 99 -3.38 18.49 -5.49
N ASN A 100 -4.03 18.40 -4.33
CA ASN A 100 -4.09 17.17 -3.53
C ASN A 100 -4.73 16.03 -4.32
N ARG A 101 -5.75 16.29 -5.13
CA ARG A 101 -6.41 15.27 -5.96
C ARG A 101 -5.54 14.82 -7.13
N ILE A 102 -4.88 15.75 -7.83
CA ILE A 102 -4.01 15.43 -8.96
C ILE A 102 -2.80 14.61 -8.48
N LEU A 103 -2.13 15.06 -7.41
CA LEU A 103 -1.02 14.34 -6.80
C LEU A 103 -1.46 12.97 -6.27
N GLY A 104 -2.68 12.87 -5.73
CA GLY A 104 -3.27 11.61 -5.29
C GLY A 104 -3.46 10.62 -6.45
N MET A 105 -3.89 11.10 -7.61
CA MET A 105 -4.00 10.30 -8.84
C MET A 105 -2.64 9.76 -9.25
N ILE A 106 -1.63 10.64 -9.37
CA ILE A 106 -0.27 10.26 -9.79
C ILE A 106 0.32 9.23 -8.82
N LEU A 107 0.24 9.48 -7.51
CA LEU A 107 0.76 8.58 -6.50
C LEU A 107 0.05 7.21 -6.53
N CYS A 108 -1.28 7.18 -6.67
CA CYS A 108 -2.04 5.94 -6.69
C CYS A 108 -1.70 5.09 -7.93
N VAL A 109 -1.59 5.73 -9.11
CA VAL A 109 -1.16 5.06 -10.35
C VAL A 109 0.25 4.49 -10.18
N PHE A 110 1.18 5.28 -9.64
CA PHE A 110 2.56 4.86 -9.41
C PHE A 110 2.64 3.66 -8.46
N LEU A 111 1.92 3.69 -7.33
CA LEU A 111 1.87 2.57 -6.39
C LEU A 111 1.30 1.29 -7.03
N VAL A 112 0.24 1.42 -7.84
CA VAL A 112 -0.34 0.27 -8.52
C VAL A 112 0.61 -0.29 -9.58
N MET A 113 1.32 0.57 -10.33
CA MET A 113 2.35 0.11 -11.27
C MET A 113 3.48 -0.64 -10.55
N PHE A 114 3.90 -0.16 -9.39
CA PHE A 114 4.90 -0.82 -8.56
C PHE A 114 4.43 -2.20 -8.08
N VAL A 115 3.17 -2.31 -7.63
CA VAL A 115 2.56 -3.60 -7.22
C VAL A 115 2.46 -4.57 -8.39
N ILE A 116 2.04 -4.10 -9.57
CA ILE A 116 1.99 -4.94 -10.78
C ILE A 116 3.40 -5.43 -11.16
N GLY A 117 4.39 -4.54 -11.15
CA GLY A 117 5.79 -4.90 -11.43
C GLY A 117 6.33 -5.95 -10.46
N SER A 118 6.07 -5.79 -9.16
CA SER A 118 6.46 -6.78 -8.14
C SER A 118 5.79 -8.14 -8.37
N PHE A 119 4.50 -8.14 -8.73
CA PHE A 119 3.76 -9.36 -9.02
C PHE A 119 4.31 -10.09 -10.25
N ILE A 120 4.65 -9.35 -11.33
CA ILE A 120 5.29 -9.91 -12.52
C ILE A 120 6.65 -10.54 -12.15
N THR A 121 7.46 -9.87 -11.34
CA THR A 121 8.75 -10.38 -10.88
C THR A 121 8.60 -11.69 -10.09
N ILE A 122 7.60 -11.77 -9.22
CA ILE A 122 7.30 -13.01 -8.47
C ILE A 122 6.91 -14.14 -9.43
N LEU A 123 6.07 -13.88 -10.43
CA LEU A 123 5.67 -14.88 -11.42
C LEU A 123 6.86 -15.40 -12.23
N LEU A 124 7.79 -14.53 -12.64
CA LEU A 124 9.01 -14.92 -13.34
C LEU A 124 9.91 -15.82 -12.45
N ASN A 125 10.05 -15.48 -11.16
CA ASN A 125 10.80 -16.29 -10.20
C ASN A 125 10.17 -17.65 -9.93
N LEU A 126 8.84 -17.77 -10.08
CA LEU A 126 8.12 -19.04 -10.00
C LEU A 126 8.22 -19.88 -11.29
N GLY A 127 8.97 -19.43 -12.29
CA GLY A 127 9.24 -20.18 -13.52
C GLY A 127 8.23 -19.95 -14.65
N VAL A 128 7.38 -18.93 -14.54
CA VAL A 128 6.51 -18.50 -15.65
C VAL A 128 7.39 -17.85 -16.73
N SER A 129 7.33 -18.34 -17.98
CA SER A 129 8.14 -17.81 -19.06
C SER A 129 7.76 -16.37 -19.43
N ALA A 130 8.74 -15.51 -19.71
CA ALA A 130 8.53 -14.12 -20.13
C ALA A 130 7.67 -14.03 -21.40
N ASP A 131 7.76 -15.04 -22.27
CA ASP A 131 6.98 -15.12 -23.53
C ASP A 131 5.49 -15.33 -23.26
N SER A 132 5.13 -16.11 -22.24
CA SER A 132 3.72 -16.30 -21.84
C SER A 132 3.09 -15.02 -21.30
N LEU A 133 3.88 -14.14 -20.68
CA LEU A 133 3.48 -12.82 -20.18
C LEU A 133 3.61 -11.74 -21.27
N LYS A 134 4.09 -12.09 -22.49
CA LYS A 134 4.36 -11.15 -23.60
C LYS A 134 5.22 -9.94 -23.17
N LEU A 135 6.18 -10.17 -22.29
CA LEU A 135 7.11 -9.13 -21.82
C LEU A 135 8.12 -8.72 -22.88
N ALA A 136 8.32 -9.53 -23.93
CA ALA A 136 9.23 -9.24 -25.04
C ALA A 136 8.74 -8.08 -25.94
N GLU A 137 7.43 -7.82 -25.98
CA GLU A 137 6.86 -6.67 -26.68
C GLU A 137 6.95 -5.42 -25.77
N ASN A 138 7.15 -4.23 -26.39
CA ASN A 138 7.19 -2.94 -25.68
C ASN A 138 5.80 -2.57 -25.14
N GLY A 139 5.26 -3.37 -24.23
CA GLY A 139 3.95 -3.24 -23.63
C GLY A 139 3.97 -2.62 -22.23
N LEU A 140 2.79 -2.26 -21.72
CA LEU A 140 2.60 -1.73 -20.38
C LEU A 140 3.10 -2.68 -19.27
N ALA A 141 2.96 -3.99 -19.47
CA ALA A 141 3.48 -5.00 -18.55
C ALA A 141 5.01 -4.92 -18.40
N ASN A 142 5.72 -4.79 -19.54
CA ASN A 142 7.17 -4.62 -19.56
C ASN A 142 7.61 -3.29 -18.92
N PHE A 143 6.84 -2.23 -19.14
CA PHE A 143 7.12 -0.93 -18.52
C PHE A 143 6.99 -1.00 -16.98
N CYS A 144 5.91 -1.61 -16.46
CA CYS A 144 5.73 -1.81 -15.02
C CYS A 144 6.85 -2.68 -14.42
N TYR A 145 7.24 -3.75 -15.12
CA TYR A 145 8.34 -4.61 -14.70
C TYR A 145 9.68 -3.85 -14.66
N LYS A 146 10.05 -3.14 -15.72
CA LYS A 146 11.29 -2.35 -15.78
C LYS A 146 11.31 -1.26 -14.70
N LEU A 147 10.21 -0.56 -14.51
CA LEU A 147 10.10 0.47 -13.46
C LEU A 147 10.35 -0.13 -12.08
N PHE A 148 9.78 -1.29 -11.79
CA PHE A 148 9.98 -1.99 -10.52
C PHE A 148 11.43 -2.42 -10.32
N VAL A 149 12.05 -3.07 -11.32
CA VAL A 149 13.45 -3.54 -11.25
C VAL A 149 14.40 -2.36 -11.09
N THR A 150 14.25 -1.29 -11.91
CA THR A 150 15.11 -0.10 -11.81
C THR A 150 15.03 0.56 -10.43
N LEU A 151 13.84 0.58 -9.81
CA LEU A 151 13.69 1.14 -8.46
C LEU A 151 14.38 0.28 -7.40
N ILE A 152 14.35 -1.04 -7.55
CA ILE A 152 15.05 -1.95 -6.60
C ILE A 152 16.56 -1.85 -6.77
N ASP A 153 17.06 -1.70 -8.00
CA ASP A 153 18.51 -1.58 -8.24
C ASP A 153 19.12 -0.27 -7.72
N ILE A 154 18.29 0.73 -7.41
CA ILE A 154 18.72 2.02 -6.81
C ILE A 154 18.85 1.92 -5.29
N PHE A 155 18.16 0.98 -4.64
CA PHE A 155 18.16 0.78 -3.18
C PHE A 155 18.93 -0.47 -2.75
#